data_841f77172de6cbb0218f18341010fbec
#
_entry.id   841f77172de6cbb0218f18341010fbec
#
_cell.length_a   1.000
_cell.length_b   1.000
_cell.length_c   1.000
_cell.angle_alpha   90.00
_cell.angle_beta   90.00
_cell.angle_gamma   90.00
#
_symmetry.space_group_name_H-M   'P 1'
#
loop_
_entity.id
_entity.type
_entity.pdbx_description
1 polymer ?
#
loop_
_entity_poly.entity_id
_entity_poly.type
_entity_poly.pdbx_seq_one_letter_code
_entity_poly.pdbx_strand_id
1 'polypeptide(L)'
;MKVEISKDLEDLIPGYLDGIRKTIQDFKDYLSTEDWENLRIHGHRMKGSGGGYGFHFLTEKGKQIEDAAKESDGASIQSAITELDDYLNSVEIEFVESEDW
;
A
#
# COMPACT_ATOMS: atom_id res chain seq x y z
N MET A 1 -7.72 -12.00 4.52
CA MET A 1 -6.26 -12.15 4.74
C MET A 1 -5.90 -11.64 6.13
N LYS A 2 -5.11 -12.39 6.86
CA LYS A 2 -4.74 -12.04 8.23
C LYS A 2 -3.28 -11.61 8.28
N VAL A 3 -3.01 -10.52 9.01
CA VAL A 3 -1.67 -9.97 9.15
C VAL A 3 -1.34 -9.83 10.63
N GLU A 4 -0.15 -10.27 11.02
CA GLU A 4 0.34 -10.09 12.38
C GLU A 4 1.24 -8.87 12.44
N ILE A 5 0.88 -7.93 13.32
CA ILE A 5 1.59 -6.67 13.48
C ILE A 5 2.08 -6.57 14.92
N SER A 6 3.30 -6.07 15.13
CA SER A 6 3.81 -5.86 16.47
C SER A 6 2.90 -4.94 17.28
N LYS A 7 2.64 -5.28 18.53
CA LYS A 7 1.89 -4.42 19.44
C LYS A 7 2.52 -3.05 19.60
N ASP A 8 3.82 -2.95 19.40
CA ASP A 8 4.54 -1.68 19.49
C ASP A 8 4.03 -0.67 18.47
N LEU A 9 3.40 -1.14 17.38
CA LEU A 9 2.88 -0.29 16.33
C LEU A 9 1.37 -0.06 16.44
N GLU A 10 0.72 -0.69 17.40
CA GLU A 10 -0.76 -0.70 17.48
C GLU A 10 -1.36 0.69 17.37
N ASP A 11 -0.82 1.67 18.10
CA ASP A 11 -1.36 3.02 18.12
C ASP A 11 -1.16 3.76 16.79
N LEU A 12 -0.22 3.32 15.95
CA LEU A 12 0.12 3.97 14.69
C LEU A 12 -0.68 3.40 13.51
N ILE A 13 -1.20 2.18 13.65
CA ILE A 13 -1.80 1.48 12.51
C ILE A 13 -3.05 2.16 11.97
N PRO A 14 -4.03 2.60 12.80
CA PRO A 14 -5.23 3.26 12.24
C PRO A 14 -4.89 4.47 11.37
N GLY A 15 -3.98 5.32 11.85
CA GLY A 15 -3.55 6.50 11.08
C GLY A 15 -2.82 6.13 9.81
N TYR A 16 -1.96 5.10 9.89
CA TYR A 16 -1.25 4.62 8.71
C TYR A 16 -2.22 4.10 7.64
N LEU A 17 -3.21 3.30 8.04
CA LEU A 17 -4.19 2.75 7.09
C LEU A 17 -5.09 3.83 6.50
N ASP A 18 -5.44 4.85 7.27
CA ASP A 18 -6.19 5.99 6.74
C ASP A 18 -5.37 6.72 5.67
N GLY A 19 -4.06 6.88 5.89
CA GLY A 19 -3.16 7.45 4.91
C GLY A 19 -3.07 6.59 3.64
N ILE A 20 -3.07 5.27 3.81
CA ILE A 20 -3.04 4.35 2.65
C ILE A 20 -4.35 4.47 1.84
N ARG A 21 -5.51 4.57 2.51
CA ARG A 21 -6.78 4.74 1.81
C ARG A 21 -6.77 6.02 0.97
N LYS A 22 -6.22 7.10 1.53
CA LYS A 22 -6.08 8.35 0.78
C LYS A 22 -5.14 8.18 -0.41
N THR A 23 -4.02 7.49 -0.20
CA THR A 23 -3.05 7.25 -1.28
C THR A 23 -3.70 6.44 -2.41
N ILE A 24 -4.52 5.45 -2.09
CA ILE A 24 -5.23 4.67 -3.11
C ILE A 24 -6.16 5.57 -3.91
N GLN A 25 -6.86 6.49 -3.26
CA GLN A 25 -7.71 7.44 -3.97
C GLN A 25 -6.88 8.34 -4.88
N ASP A 26 -5.72 8.78 -4.40
CA ASP A 26 -4.79 9.56 -5.23
C ASP A 26 -4.31 8.76 -6.44
N PHE A 27 -4.02 7.46 -6.28
CA PHE A 27 -3.66 6.60 -7.41
C PHE A 27 -4.74 6.57 -8.48
N LYS A 28 -6.02 6.50 -8.06
CA LYS A 28 -7.13 6.51 -9.01
C LYS A 28 -7.17 7.82 -9.79
N ASP A 29 -6.96 8.93 -9.11
CA ASP A 29 -6.95 10.24 -9.74
C ASP A 29 -5.76 10.39 -10.69
N TYR A 30 -4.57 9.97 -10.27
CA TYR A 30 -3.37 10.02 -11.11
C TYR A 30 -3.53 9.13 -12.35
N LEU A 31 -4.12 7.94 -12.18
CA LEU A 31 -4.32 7.05 -13.31
C LEU A 31 -5.30 7.66 -14.32
N SER A 32 -6.36 8.32 -13.84
CA SER A 32 -7.36 8.93 -14.73
C SER A 32 -6.79 10.03 -15.60
N THR A 33 -5.73 10.70 -15.15
CA THR A 33 -5.06 11.76 -15.91
C THR A 33 -3.71 11.29 -16.50
N GLU A 34 -3.42 10.02 -16.40
CA GLU A 34 -2.15 9.42 -16.86
C GLU A 34 -0.92 10.13 -16.28
N ASP A 35 -1.00 10.48 -15.00
CA ASP A 35 0.09 11.13 -14.28
C ASP A 35 1.10 10.08 -13.81
N TRP A 36 1.87 9.56 -14.74
CA TRP A 36 2.82 8.47 -14.47
C TRP A 36 3.88 8.86 -13.43
N GLU A 37 4.30 10.12 -13.44
CA GLU A 37 5.32 10.59 -12.50
C GLU A 37 4.83 10.48 -11.05
N ASN A 38 3.62 10.98 -10.75
CA ASN A 38 3.07 10.87 -9.41
C ASN A 38 2.74 9.44 -9.01
N LEU A 39 2.28 8.63 -9.97
CA LEU A 39 2.06 7.19 -9.72
C LEU A 39 3.38 6.52 -9.30
N ARG A 40 4.47 6.83 -10.01
CA ARG A 40 5.78 6.28 -9.69
C ARG A 40 6.25 6.70 -8.30
N ILE A 41 6.14 8.00 -8.00
CA ILE A 41 6.61 8.56 -6.73
C ILE A 41 5.83 7.96 -5.55
N HIS A 42 4.51 7.96 -5.64
CA HIS A 42 3.67 7.47 -4.54
C HIS A 42 3.70 5.95 -4.43
N GLY A 43 3.87 5.24 -5.54
CA GLY A 43 4.10 3.79 -5.51
C GLY A 43 5.39 3.47 -4.78
N HIS A 44 6.45 4.22 -5.06
CA HIS A 44 7.73 4.05 -4.38
C HIS A 44 7.60 4.28 -2.86
N ARG A 45 6.85 5.32 -2.45
CA ARG A 45 6.62 5.61 -1.04
C ARG A 45 5.87 4.48 -0.35
N MET A 46 4.82 3.95 -0.99
CA MET A 46 4.06 2.82 -0.44
C MET A 46 4.95 1.59 -0.31
N LYS A 47 5.77 1.31 -1.32
CA LYS A 47 6.73 0.22 -1.27
C LYS A 47 7.63 0.34 -0.04
N GLY A 48 8.14 1.54 0.21
CA GLY A 48 9.04 1.77 1.34
C GLY A 48 8.37 1.68 2.70
N SER A 49 7.14 2.19 2.83
CA SER A 49 6.47 2.26 4.13
C SER A 49 5.79 0.96 4.54
N GLY A 50 5.28 0.20 3.57
CA GLY A 50 4.48 -1.00 3.85
C GLY A 50 5.20 -2.00 4.74
N GLY A 51 6.41 -2.37 4.36
CA GLY A 51 7.21 -3.32 5.12
C GLY A 51 7.55 -2.82 6.52
N GLY A 52 7.79 -1.50 6.66
CA GLY A 52 8.12 -0.89 7.95
C GLY A 52 6.98 -1.00 8.96
N TYR A 53 5.74 -1.05 8.50
CA TYR A 53 4.57 -1.24 9.35
C TYR A 53 4.09 -2.69 9.39
N GLY A 54 4.79 -3.60 8.70
CA GLY A 54 4.44 -5.02 8.70
C GLY A 54 3.48 -5.46 7.61
N PHE A 55 3.16 -4.58 6.67
CA PHE A 55 2.23 -4.90 5.58
C PHE A 55 3.00 -5.18 4.29
N HIS A 56 3.52 -6.40 4.16
CA HIS A 56 4.29 -6.79 2.98
C HIS A 56 3.49 -6.70 1.69
N PHE A 57 2.17 -6.92 1.78
CA PHE A 57 1.29 -6.78 0.61
C PHE A 57 1.34 -5.37 0.05
N LEU A 58 1.37 -4.35 0.92
CA LEU A 58 1.47 -2.96 0.48
C LEU A 58 2.81 -2.68 -0.20
N THR A 59 3.88 -3.29 0.30
CA THR A 59 5.20 -3.17 -0.34
C THR A 59 5.17 -3.76 -1.75
N GLU A 60 4.56 -4.94 -1.92
CA GLU A 60 4.46 -5.59 -3.22
C GLU A 60 3.64 -4.76 -4.20
N LYS A 61 2.50 -4.22 -3.75
CA LYS A 61 1.63 -3.42 -4.63
C LYS A 61 2.24 -2.06 -4.94
N GLY A 62 2.93 -1.46 -3.98
CA GLY A 62 3.67 -0.22 -4.23
C GLY A 62 4.74 -0.42 -5.30
N LYS A 63 5.46 -1.53 -5.23
CA LYS A 63 6.46 -1.87 -6.24
C LYS A 63 5.81 -2.10 -7.61
N GLN A 64 4.69 -2.80 -7.65
CA GLN A 64 3.97 -3.04 -8.90
C GLN A 64 3.55 -1.72 -9.55
N ILE A 65 3.02 -0.79 -8.76
CA ILE A 65 2.59 0.51 -9.27
C ILE A 65 3.79 1.33 -9.75
N GLU A 66 4.87 1.34 -8.97
CA GLU A 66 6.10 2.05 -9.36
C GLU A 66 6.63 1.53 -10.69
N ASP A 67 6.78 0.22 -10.82
CA ASP A 67 7.34 -0.38 -12.03
C ASP A 67 6.41 -0.19 -13.23
N ALA A 68 5.10 -0.36 -13.03
CA ALA A 68 4.12 -0.17 -14.10
C ALA A 68 4.06 1.30 -14.57
N ALA A 69 4.22 2.25 -13.64
CA ALA A 69 4.24 3.67 -14.00
C ALA A 69 5.43 4.00 -14.90
N LYS A 70 6.57 3.38 -14.66
CA LYS A 70 7.75 3.56 -15.52
C LYS A 70 7.50 3.09 -16.95
N GLU A 71 6.61 2.12 -17.13
CA GLU A 71 6.25 1.56 -18.43
C GLU A 71 4.96 2.14 -18.99
N SER A 72 4.36 3.10 -18.29
CA SER A 72 3.04 3.67 -18.63
C SER A 72 1.98 2.57 -18.80
N ASP A 73 2.05 1.55 -17.95
CA ASP A 73 1.16 0.38 -18.00
C ASP A 73 -0.04 0.60 -17.08
N GLY A 74 -1.06 1.29 -17.60
CA GLY A 74 -2.27 1.60 -16.82
C GLY A 74 -3.06 0.37 -16.40
N ALA A 75 -3.06 -0.69 -17.20
CA ALA A 75 -3.79 -1.91 -16.85
C ALA A 75 -3.22 -2.58 -15.60
N SER A 76 -1.88 -2.65 -15.50
CA SER A 76 -1.23 -3.21 -14.32
C SER A 76 -1.49 -2.37 -13.08
N ILE A 77 -1.49 -1.03 -13.23
CA ILE A 77 -1.78 -0.13 -12.12
C ILE A 77 -3.23 -0.30 -11.66
N GLN A 78 -4.18 -0.38 -12.58
CA GLN A 78 -5.59 -0.57 -12.24
C GLN A 78 -5.78 -1.89 -11.47
N SER A 79 -5.11 -2.95 -11.90
CA SER A 79 -5.15 -4.24 -11.22
C SER A 79 -4.64 -4.13 -9.78
N ALA A 80 -3.52 -3.42 -9.59
CA ALA A 80 -2.96 -3.21 -8.25
C ALA A 80 -3.91 -2.39 -7.37
N ILE A 81 -4.55 -1.36 -7.93
CA ILE A 81 -5.51 -0.52 -7.19
C ILE A 81 -6.69 -1.37 -6.72
N THR A 82 -7.24 -2.20 -7.60
CA THR A 82 -8.36 -3.08 -7.26
C THR A 82 -7.98 -4.03 -6.13
N GLU A 83 -6.79 -4.63 -6.21
CA GLU A 83 -6.31 -5.53 -5.18
C GLU A 83 -6.07 -4.80 -3.85
N LEU A 84 -5.60 -3.56 -3.89
CA LEU A 84 -5.42 -2.75 -2.69
C LEU A 84 -6.76 -2.44 -2.02
N ASP A 85 -7.79 -2.06 -2.80
CA ASP A 85 -9.12 -1.82 -2.26
C ASP A 85 -9.66 -3.08 -1.56
N ASP A 86 -9.55 -4.23 -2.23
CA ASP A 86 -10.02 -5.50 -1.67
C ASP A 86 -9.27 -5.85 -0.40
N TYR A 87 -7.96 -5.64 -0.40
CA TYR A 87 -7.12 -5.92 0.75
C TYR A 87 -7.54 -5.11 1.96
N LEU A 88 -7.70 -3.78 1.81
CA LEU A 88 -8.07 -2.92 2.93
C LEU A 88 -9.48 -3.20 3.45
N ASN A 89 -10.36 -3.70 2.59
CA ASN A 89 -11.72 -4.05 2.99
C ASN A 89 -11.82 -5.40 3.71
N SER A 90 -10.81 -6.26 3.57
CA SER A 90 -10.88 -7.63 4.08
C SER A 90 -9.73 -8.02 5.00
N VAL A 91 -8.70 -7.19 5.14
CA VAL A 91 -7.55 -7.55 5.98
C VAL A 91 -7.94 -7.59 7.45
N GLU A 92 -7.53 -8.65 8.13
CA GLU A 92 -7.69 -8.80 9.56
C GLU A 92 -6.32 -8.61 10.20
N ILE A 93 -6.26 -7.75 11.20
CA ILE A 93 -5.00 -7.43 11.86
C ILE A 93 -5.00 -8.03 13.26
N GLU A 94 -3.95 -8.79 13.57
CA GLU A 94 -3.72 -9.32 14.89
C GLU A 94 -2.45 -8.70 15.45
N PHE A 95 -2.56 -8.07 16.62
CA PHE A 95 -1.39 -7.48 17.27
C PHE A 95 -0.72 -8.53 18.14
N VAL A 96 0.59 -8.70 17.95
CA VAL A 96 1.36 -9.73 18.63
C VAL A 96 2.54 -9.10 19.37
N GLU A 97 2.99 -9.78 20.43
CA GLU A 97 4.16 -9.35 21.18
C GLU A 97 5.39 -9.37 20.30
N SER A 98 6.22 -8.33 20.44
CA SER A 98 7.50 -8.30 19.78
C SER A 98 8.45 -9.29 20.47
N GLU A 99 9.18 -10.06 19.67
CA GLU A 99 10.17 -11.03 20.20
C GLU A 99 11.59 -10.51 20.03
N ASP A 100 11.76 -9.23 19.86
CA ASP A 100 13.07 -8.62 19.64
C ASP A 100 13.77 -8.38 20.96
N TRP A 101 14.87 -9.03 21.17
CA TRP A 101 15.79 -8.76 22.24
C TRP A 101 17.15 -9.27 21.95
#